data_c641deb1b50abac8ffadd46118c5957a
#
_entry.id   c641deb1b50abac8ffadd46118c5957a
#
_cell.length_a   1.000
_cell.length_b   1.000
_cell.length_c   1.000
_cell.angle_alpha   90.00
_cell.angle_beta   90.00
_cell.angle_gamma   90.00
#
_symmetry.space_group_name_H-M   'P 1'
#
loop_
_entity.id
_entity.type
_entity.pdbx_description
1 polymer ?
#
loop_
_entity_poly.entity_id
_entity_poly.type
_entity_poly.pdbx_seq_one_letter_code
_entity_poly.pdbx_strand_id
1 'polypeptide(L)'
;MSGSTILCIDDEALGLEIRKAVLERSGYRVLTAVDGATGLSLFRRNTIDGVVLDYYMPEMDGGAVAEAMRRERPEIPIMLLSAYINLPSEVVALVDVTLLKGEGPQELLEKLRSMIGKTDGQAGSDGHAPGGSA
;
A
#
# COMPACT_ATOMS: atom_id res chain seq x y z
N MET A 1 -6.08 -8.76 -11.09
CA MET A 1 -5.72 -10.16 -11.12
C MET A 1 -5.36 -10.66 -9.74
N SER A 2 -5.92 -11.77 -9.38
CA SER A 2 -5.57 -12.35 -8.09
C SER A 2 -4.10 -12.74 -8.11
N GLY A 3 -3.50 -12.74 -6.96
CA GLY A 3 -2.10 -13.08 -6.84
C GLY A 3 -1.19 -11.92 -6.53
N SER A 4 -1.66 -10.68 -6.69
CA SER A 4 -0.87 -9.54 -6.22
C SER A 4 -0.75 -9.61 -4.71
N THR A 5 0.46 -9.35 -4.20
CA THR A 5 0.75 -9.42 -2.78
C THR A 5 0.81 -8.02 -2.19
N ILE A 6 -0.01 -7.79 -1.18
CA ILE A 6 -0.12 -6.50 -0.51
C ILE A 6 0.44 -6.63 0.90
N LEU A 7 1.31 -5.72 1.26
CA LEU A 7 1.84 -5.65 2.62
C LEU A 7 1.07 -4.57 3.37
N CYS A 8 0.40 -4.96 4.46
CA CYS A 8 -0.36 -4.03 5.29
C CYS A 8 0.36 -3.83 6.61
N ILE A 9 0.62 -2.59 6.96
CA ILE A 9 1.34 -2.25 8.19
C ILE A 9 0.49 -1.30 9.03
N ASP A 10 0.17 -1.70 10.25
CA ASP A 10 -0.66 -0.92 11.15
C ASP A 10 -0.47 -1.48 12.56
N ASP A 11 -0.29 -0.60 13.55
CA ASP A 11 -0.08 -1.05 14.91
C ASP A 11 -1.38 -1.49 15.59
N GLU A 12 -2.53 -1.23 14.98
CA GLU A 12 -3.81 -1.68 15.53
C GLU A 12 -4.19 -3.03 14.92
N ALA A 13 -4.00 -4.08 15.71
CA ALA A 13 -4.16 -5.44 15.20
C ALA A 13 -5.56 -5.70 14.64
N LEU A 14 -6.60 -5.16 15.28
CA LEU A 14 -7.96 -5.41 14.82
C LEU A 14 -8.22 -4.79 13.46
N GLY A 15 -7.81 -3.54 13.27
CA GLY A 15 -7.96 -2.88 11.98
C GLY A 15 -7.19 -3.60 10.90
N LEU A 16 -6.01 -4.10 11.25
CA LEU A 16 -5.18 -4.85 10.33
C LEU A 16 -5.86 -6.13 9.87
N GLU A 17 -6.47 -6.87 10.81
CA GLU A 17 -7.18 -8.11 10.48
C GLU A 17 -8.38 -7.84 9.59
N ILE A 18 -9.10 -6.76 9.84
CA ILE A 18 -10.25 -6.42 9.02
C ILE A 18 -9.82 -6.09 7.60
N ARG A 19 -8.75 -5.29 7.45
CA ARG A 19 -8.25 -4.95 6.13
C ARG A 19 -7.75 -6.19 5.39
N LYS A 20 -7.06 -7.06 6.10
CA LYS A 20 -6.60 -8.31 5.50
C LYS A 20 -7.78 -9.11 4.93
N ALA A 21 -8.85 -9.25 5.70
CA ALA A 21 -10.02 -10.00 5.25
C ALA A 21 -10.64 -9.36 4.01
N VAL A 22 -10.75 -8.04 4.01
CA VAL A 22 -11.32 -7.32 2.87
C VAL A 22 -10.49 -7.56 1.61
N LEU A 23 -9.18 -7.44 1.74
CA LEU A 23 -8.30 -7.57 0.59
C LEU A 23 -8.23 -9.00 0.09
N GLU A 24 -8.18 -9.97 0.99
CA GLU A 24 -8.14 -11.37 0.58
C GLU A 24 -9.41 -11.79 -0.14
N ARG A 25 -10.54 -11.24 0.29
CA ARG A 25 -11.80 -11.52 -0.37
C ARG A 25 -11.81 -11.02 -1.81
N SER A 26 -11.02 -10.01 -2.10
CA SER A 26 -10.92 -9.47 -3.45
C SER A 26 -9.80 -10.11 -4.28
N GLY A 27 -9.17 -11.15 -3.75
CA GLY A 27 -8.20 -11.91 -4.52
C GLY A 27 -6.74 -11.57 -4.28
N TYR A 28 -6.46 -10.65 -3.34
CA TYR A 28 -5.08 -10.32 -3.03
C TYR A 28 -4.49 -11.30 -2.02
N ARG A 29 -3.19 -11.48 -2.10
CA ARG A 29 -2.44 -12.09 -1.01
C ARG A 29 -2.03 -11.00 -0.07
N VAL A 30 -2.10 -11.23 1.24
CA VAL A 30 -1.84 -10.18 2.21
C VAL A 30 -0.84 -10.64 3.25
N LEU A 31 0.21 -9.84 3.42
CA LEU A 31 1.13 -9.97 4.53
C LEU A 31 0.86 -8.82 5.48
N THR A 32 0.97 -9.07 6.77
CA THR A 32 0.66 -8.04 7.76
C THR A 32 1.84 -7.86 8.71
N ALA A 33 1.99 -6.62 9.20
CA ALA A 33 2.99 -6.28 10.21
C ALA A 33 2.40 -5.26 11.15
N VAL A 34 2.69 -5.39 12.44
CA VAL A 34 2.15 -4.48 13.45
C VAL A 34 3.11 -3.34 13.80
N ASP A 35 4.24 -3.26 13.13
CA ASP A 35 5.17 -2.16 13.33
C ASP A 35 6.02 -1.98 12.08
N GLY A 36 6.71 -0.84 12.01
CA GLY A 36 7.48 -0.49 10.83
C GLY A 36 8.67 -1.40 10.58
N ALA A 37 9.35 -1.80 11.64
CA ALA A 37 10.54 -2.65 11.49
C ALA A 37 10.17 -4.01 10.91
N THR A 38 9.10 -4.62 11.43
CA THR A 38 8.61 -5.89 10.91
C THR A 38 8.15 -5.73 9.46
N GLY A 39 7.46 -4.61 9.18
CA GLY A 39 7.02 -4.33 7.82
C GLY A 39 8.17 -4.22 6.84
N LEU A 40 9.22 -3.51 7.22
CA LEU A 40 10.39 -3.38 6.34
C LEU A 40 11.09 -4.71 6.14
N SER A 41 11.14 -5.55 7.18
CA SER A 41 11.74 -6.87 7.05
C SER A 41 10.97 -7.73 6.05
N LEU A 42 9.63 -7.72 6.14
CA LEU A 42 8.80 -8.46 5.18
C LEU A 42 8.94 -7.90 3.78
N PHE A 43 9.02 -6.57 3.67
CA PHE A 43 9.19 -5.91 2.40
C PHE A 43 10.47 -6.36 1.69
N ARG A 44 11.54 -6.54 2.46
CA ARG A 44 12.83 -6.93 1.89
C ARG A 44 12.91 -8.40 1.52
N ARG A 45 12.16 -9.24 2.21
CA ARG A 45 12.24 -10.68 2.03
C ARG A 45 11.19 -11.26 1.10
N ASN A 46 10.26 -10.45 0.64
CA ASN A 46 9.16 -10.93 -0.20
C ASN A 46 8.98 -10.05 -1.42
N THR A 47 8.35 -10.63 -2.45
CA THR A 47 7.92 -9.84 -3.59
C THR A 47 6.60 -9.17 -3.23
N ILE A 48 6.63 -7.85 -3.11
CA ILE A 48 5.48 -7.06 -2.70
C ILE A 48 5.03 -6.23 -3.90
N ASP A 49 3.74 -6.25 -4.20
CA ASP A 49 3.17 -5.51 -5.32
C ASP A 49 2.57 -4.18 -4.91
N GLY A 50 2.25 -4.02 -3.64
CA GLY A 50 1.73 -2.77 -3.13
C GLY A 50 1.76 -2.77 -1.62
N VAL A 51 1.75 -1.58 -1.04
CA VAL A 51 1.83 -1.41 0.42
C VAL A 51 0.67 -0.54 0.88
N VAL A 52 0.03 -0.95 1.97
CA VAL A 52 -0.99 -0.16 2.67
C VAL A 52 -0.42 0.11 4.05
N LEU A 53 -0.15 1.37 4.35
CA LEU A 53 0.70 1.75 5.46
C LEU A 53 0.01 2.79 6.32
N ASP A 54 -0.10 2.51 7.63
CA ASP A 54 -0.64 3.47 8.58
C ASP A 54 0.39 4.55 8.85
N TYR A 55 -0.04 5.81 8.86
CA TYR A 55 0.88 6.91 9.11
C TYR A 55 1.31 6.97 10.56
N TYR A 56 0.35 6.86 11.49
CA TYR A 56 0.65 7.07 12.91
C TYR A 56 0.94 5.74 13.61
N MET A 57 2.21 5.52 13.93
CA MET A 57 2.65 4.36 14.68
C MET A 57 3.69 4.82 15.70
N PRO A 58 3.69 4.23 16.90
CA PRO A 58 4.46 4.80 18.01
C PRO A 58 5.96 4.94 17.80
N GLU A 59 6.63 3.96 17.23
CA GLU A 59 8.08 3.96 17.20
C GLU A 59 8.67 4.44 15.88
N MET A 60 8.02 4.12 14.78
CA MET A 60 8.49 4.52 13.47
C MET A 60 7.24 4.83 12.66
N ASP A 61 7.00 6.11 12.41
CA ASP A 61 5.77 6.48 11.72
C ASP A 61 5.81 6.08 10.25
N GLY A 62 4.64 6.17 9.62
CA GLY A 62 4.51 5.76 8.22
C GLY A 62 5.39 6.57 7.28
N GLY A 63 5.69 7.81 7.62
CA GLY A 63 6.59 8.61 6.78
C GLY A 63 7.98 8.02 6.72
N ALA A 64 8.51 7.59 7.86
CA ALA A 64 9.83 6.98 7.92
C ALA A 64 9.85 5.64 7.16
N VAL A 65 8.79 4.84 7.31
CA VAL A 65 8.71 3.57 6.60
C VAL A 65 8.62 3.81 5.09
N ALA A 66 7.78 4.75 4.66
CA ALA A 66 7.64 5.06 3.25
C ALA A 66 8.94 5.55 2.65
N GLU A 67 9.69 6.35 3.40
CA GLU A 67 10.96 6.86 2.92
C GLU A 67 11.94 5.71 2.68
N ALA A 68 12.03 4.78 3.61
CA ALA A 68 12.90 3.62 3.47
C ALA A 68 12.49 2.76 2.27
N MET A 69 11.18 2.52 2.12
CA MET A 69 10.69 1.73 1.01
C MET A 69 10.97 2.38 -0.33
N ARG A 70 10.74 3.69 -0.41
CA ARG A 70 10.94 4.44 -1.64
C ARG A 70 12.40 4.45 -2.05
N ARG A 71 13.29 4.46 -1.06
CA ARG A 71 14.71 4.41 -1.32
C ARG A 71 15.13 3.05 -1.86
N GLU A 72 14.52 1.99 -1.34
CA GLU A 72 14.90 0.63 -1.72
C GLU A 72 14.22 0.18 -3.00
N ARG A 73 12.98 0.58 -3.22
CA ARG A 73 12.23 0.25 -4.44
C ARG A 73 11.47 1.50 -4.88
N PRO A 74 12.08 2.34 -5.71
CA PRO A 74 11.49 3.65 -6.05
C PRO A 74 10.11 3.59 -6.68
N GLU A 75 9.74 2.46 -7.27
CA GLU A 75 8.48 2.37 -8.00
C GLU A 75 7.38 1.61 -7.26
N ILE A 76 7.64 1.21 -6.02
CA ILE A 76 6.64 0.44 -5.28
C ILE A 76 5.40 1.30 -5.01
N PRO A 77 4.20 0.81 -5.33
CA PRO A 77 2.98 1.56 -5.01
C PRO A 77 2.74 1.58 -3.50
N ILE A 78 2.56 2.77 -2.94
CA ILE A 78 2.32 2.93 -1.51
C ILE A 78 1.06 3.74 -1.29
N MET A 79 0.13 3.18 -0.50
CA MET A 79 -1.05 3.89 -0.02
C MET A 79 -0.86 4.17 1.46
N LEU A 80 -1.03 5.42 1.85
CA LEU A 80 -0.87 5.83 3.25
C LEU A 80 -2.24 6.05 3.86
N LEU A 81 -2.50 5.40 4.99
CA LEU A 81 -3.74 5.57 5.74
C LEU A 81 -3.51 6.55 6.88
N SER A 82 -4.46 7.44 7.09
CA SER A 82 -4.34 8.43 8.15
C SER A 82 -5.73 8.76 8.71
N ALA A 83 -5.79 9.03 10.00
CA ALA A 83 -6.98 9.56 10.62
C ALA A 83 -7.11 11.06 10.36
N TYR A 84 -6.09 11.69 9.81
CA TYR A 84 -6.03 13.14 9.65
C TYR A 84 -5.94 13.53 8.18
N ILE A 85 -6.58 14.66 7.85
CA ILE A 85 -6.57 15.18 6.49
C ILE A 85 -5.23 15.86 6.18
N ASN A 86 -4.71 16.59 7.16
CA ASN A 86 -3.51 17.41 6.94
C ASN A 86 -2.25 16.64 7.28
N LEU A 87 -1.65 16.06 6.26
CA LEU A 87 -0.37 15.37 6.40
C LEU A 87 0.75 16.30 5.94
N PRO A 88 1.96 16.15 6.48
CA PRO A 88 3.09 16.95 5.99
C PRO A 88 3.29 16.72 4.50
N SER A 89 3.60 17.79 3.79
CA SER A 89 3.75 17.69 2.33
C SER A 89 4.88 16.74 1.94
N GLU A 90 5.94 16.68 2.75
CA GLU A 90 7.05 15.76 2.45
C GLU A 90 6.64 14.31 2.58
N VAL A 91 5.66 14.01 3.45
CA VAL A 91 5.15 12.65 3.58
C VAL A 91 4.26 12.31 2.38
N VAL A 92 3.38 13.22 2.01
CA VAL A 92 2.49 13.01 0.86
C VAL A 92 3.30 12.77 -0.40
N ALA A 93 4.45 13.45 -0.53
CA ALA A 93 5.29 13.29 -1.71
C ALA A 93 5.94 11.90 -1.80
N LEU A 94 5.98 11.16 -0.70
CA LEU A 94 6.59 9.82 -0.68
C LEU A 94 5.64 8.72 -1.10
N VAL A 95 4.34 8.99 -1.15
CA VAL A 95 3.35 7.94 -1.38
C VAL A 95 2.55 8.24 -2.63
N ASP A 96 1.88 7.23 -3.14
CA ASP A 96 1.10 7.36 -4.37
C ASP A 96 -0.34 7.77 -4.10
N VAL A 97 -0.88 7.33 -2.97
CA VAL A 97 -2.29 7.56 -2.62
C VAL A 97 -2.39 7.74 -1.12
N THR A 98 -3.27 8.64 -0.68
CA THR A 98 -3.64 8.74 0.73
C THR A 98 -5.10 8.39 0.87
N LEU A 99 -5.46 7.82 2.03
CA LEU A 99 -6.82 7.41 2.31
C LEU A 99 -7.10 7.68 3.78
N LEU A 100 -8.26 8.27 4.06
CA LEU A 100 -8.67 8.49 5.45
C LEU A 100 -9.14 7.17 6.04
N LYS A 101 -8.74 6.90 7.28
CA LYS A 101 -9.08 5.65 7.93
C LYS A 101 -10.58 5.42 8.09
N GLY A 102 -11.36 6.50 8.14
CA GLY A 102 -12.80 6.38 8.26
C GLY A 102 -13.52 5.99 6.98
N GLU A 103 -12.85 6.00 5.84
CA GLU A 103 -13.48 5.61 4.59
C GLU A 103 -13.62 4.09 4.55
N GLY A 104 -14.66 3.64 3.85
CA GLY A 104 -15.02 2.23 3.90
C GLY A 104 -14.18 1.33 3.03
N PRO A 105 -14.46 0.02 3.08
CA PRO A 105 -13.68 -0.96 2.33
C PRO A 105 -13.75 -0.77 0.83
N GLN A 106 -14.86 -0.26 0.31
CA GLN A 106 -14.97 -0.07 -1.13
C GLN A 106 -13.98 0.99 -1.63
N GLU A 107 -13.83 2.07 -0.87
CA GLU A 107 -12.89 3.12 -1.23
C GLU A 107 -11.46 2.59 -1.20
N LEU A 108 -11.15 1.79 -0.19
CA LEU A 108 -9.83 1.15 -0.09
C LEU A 108 -9.56 0.30 -1.33
N LEU A 109 -10.51 -0.54 -1.71
CA LEU A 109 -10.32 -1.44 -2.83
C LEU A 109 -10.19 -0.70 -4.15
N GLU A 110 -10.98 0.36 -4.35
CA GLU A 110 -10.92 1.12 -5.59
C GLU A 110 -9.59 1.84 -5.74
N LYS A 111 -9.13 2.46 -4.66
CA LYS A 111 -7.86 3.19 -4.71
C LYS A 111 -6.69 2.23 -4.87
N LEU A 112 -6.75 1.09 -4.20
CA LEU A 112 -5.69 0.10 -4.31
C LEU A 112 -5.61 -0.46 -5.72
N ARG A 113 -6.77 -0.81 -6.30
CA ARG A 113 -6.82 -1.33 -7.65
C ARG A 113 -6.26 -0.34 -8.66
N SER A 114 -6.64 0.92 -8.52
CA SER A 114 -6.15 1.97 -9.41
C SER A 114 -4.64 2.15 -9.29
N MET A 115 -4.14 2.13 -8.07
CA MET A 115 -2.72 2.31 -7.80
C MET A 115 -1.89 1.18 -8.40
N ILE A 116 -2.32 -0.06 -8.20
CA ILE A 116 -1.59 -1.23 -8.70
C ILE A 116 -1.79 -1.38 -10.20
N GLY A 117 -2.99 -1.07 -10.69
CA GLY A 117 -3.27 -1.18 -12.12
C GLY A 117 -2.42 -0.27 -12.97
N LYS A 118 -2.10 0.92 -12.48
CA LYS A 118 -1.22 1.82 -13.21
C LYS A 118 0.16 1.21 -13.40
N THR A 119 0.69 0.62 -12.34
CA THR A 119 2.01 0.01 -12.39
C THR A 119 2.00 -1.18 -13.33
N ASP A 120 0.98 -2.03 -13.20
CA ASP A 120 0.85 -3.21 -14.07
C ASP A 120 0.69 -2.80 -15.53
N GLY A 121 -0.12 -1.77 -15.79
CA GLY A 121 -0.33 -1.28 -17.13
C GLY A 121 0.95 -0.79 -17.78
N GLN A 122 1.82 -0.16 -17.02
CA GLN A 122 3.09 0.30 -17.53
C GLN A 122 4.02 -0.86 -17.85
N ALA A 123 4.01 -1.85 -17.03
CA ALA A 123 4.83 -3.03 -17.26
C ALA A 123 4.36 -3.79 -18.48
N GLY A 124 3.09 -3.83 -18.67
CA GLY A 124 2.52 -4.50 -19.81
C GLY A 124 2.68 -3.71 -21.04
N SER A 125 2.98 -3.20 -21.45
CA SER A 125 2.75 -2.74 -22.42
C SER A 125 2.89 -2.39 -23.02
N ASP A 126 2.85 -2.45 -23.24
CA ASP A 126 2.69 -2.41 -23.66
C ASP A 126 2.32 -2.46 -23.93
N GLY A 127 2.29 -2.45 -24.31
CA GLY A 127 1.75 -2.75 -24.43
C GLY A 127 1.00 -2.47 -24.53
N HIS A 128 0.89 -2.35 -24.95
CA HIS A 128 0.02 -2.26 -24.97
C HIS A 128 -0.40 -1.61 -25.05
N ALA A 129 -0.47 -1.43 -25.43
CA ALA A 129 -0.95 -1.11 -25.41
C ALA A 129 -1.44 -0.76 -25.53
N PRO A 130 -1.65 -0.82 -25.97
CA PRO A 130 -2.20 -0.75 -25.81
C PRO A 130 -2.72 -0.73 -25.68
N GLY A 131 -2.85 -0.83 -25.88
CA GLY A 131 -3.15 -1.21 -25.35
C GLY A 131 -3.69 -1.06 -24.98
N GLY A 132 -3.94 -0.95 -25.42
CA GLY A 132 -4.20 -1.11 -24.78
C GLY A 132 -4.61 -0.72 -24.38
N SER A 133 -4.86 -0.61 -24.50
CA SER A 133 -5.25 -0.50 -24.06
C SER A 133 -5.14 -0.27 -23.77
N ALA A 134 -5.09 -0.15 -24.05
CA ALA A 134 -4.98 -0.18 -23.74
C ALA A 134 -4.73 -0.17 -23.61
#